data_befc67c79dcc93122923dc4e9e999edc
#
_entry.id   befc67c79dcc93122923dc4e9e999edc
#
_cell.length_a   1.000
_cell.length_b   1.000
_cell.length_c   1.000
_cell.angle_alpha   90.00
_cell.angle_beta   90.00
_cell.angle_gamma   90.00
#
_symmetry.space_group_name_H-M   'P 1'
#
loop_
_entity.id
_entity.type
_entity.pdbx_description
1 polymer ?
#
loop_
_entity_poly.entity_id
_entity_poly.type
_entity_poly.pdbx_seq_one_letter_code
_entity_poly.pdbx_strand_id
1 'polypeptide(L)'
;MAKLYFRYGAMGSSKSANILMVRYNYEERGQYAVLLKPRTDNRDGEHEIKSRIGLEAPAEYVDEFLKEISETWSADSGEYRYHGKKVDAILIDEAQFLSPEEVDTLSDIVDFYEIPVLCYGLRADFRTRLFPGSMRLMEIADVIEEVPTVCWCGKRAQCNTRYANRKIVREGAQIFLGSNESYVALCRKHYKEGKLWKEDE
;
A
#
# COMPACT_ATOMS: atom_id res chain seq x y z
N MET A 1 -1.12 9.33 21.35
CA MET A 1 -0.68 10.09 20.15
C MET A 1 -0.81 9.16 18.97
N ALA A 2 -1.61 9.52 17.97
CA ALA A 2 -1.73 8.81 16.71
C ALA A 2 -0.37 8.75 15.99
N LYS A 3 -0.25 7.90 14.98
CA LYS A 3 0.99 7.73 14.21
C LYS A 3 0.69 7.48 12.74
N LEU A 4 1.61 7.93 11.88
CA LEU A 4 1.69 7.56 10.48
C LEU A 4 2.54 6.29 10.36
N TYR A 5 1.94 5.22 9.83
CA TYR A 5 2.61 3.94 9.61
C TYR A 5 2.86 3.70 8.13
N PHE A 6 4.06 3.26 7.78
CA PHE A 6 4.34 2.71 6.46
C PHE A 6 4.73 1.24 6.55
N ARG A 7 3.82 0.36 6.16
CA ARG A 7 4.01 -1.09 6.10
C ARG A 7 4.28 -1.50 4.65
N TYR A 8 5.53 -1.66 4.34
CA TYR A 8 5.93 -2.00 2.98
C TYR A 8 6.36 -3.46 2.83
N GLY A 9 6.25 -3.98 1.61
CA GLY A 9 6.74 -5.33 1.29
C GLY A 9 6.79 -5.55 -0.22
N ALA A 10 7.51 -6.57 -0.66
CA ALA A 10 7.50 -6.97 -2.06
C ALA A 10 6.12 -7.53 -2.46
N MET A 11 5.88 -7.70 -3.74
CA MET A 11 4.65 -8.35 -4.24
C MET A 11 4.51 -9.74 -3.62
N GLY A 12 3.27 -10.11 -3.27
CA GLY A 12 3.00 -11.38 -2.61
C GLY A 12 3.35 -11.43 -1.12
N SER A 13 3.61 -10.29 -0.45
CA SER A 13 3.85 -10.22 0.99
C SER A 13 2.57 -10.11 1.84
N SER A 14 1.40 -10.41 1.28
CA SER A 14 0.11 -10.41 1.98
C SER A 14 -0.32 -9.06 2.58
N LYS A 15 0.12 -7.93 2.03
CA LYS A 15 -0.24 -6.58 2.50
C LYS A 15 -1.75 -6.35 2.50
N SER A 16 -2.43 -6.64 1.38
CA SER A 16 -3.89 -6.48 1.26
C SER A 16 -4.65 -7.38 2.25
N ALA A 17 -4.17 -8.59 2.53
CA ALA A 17 -4.76 -9.43 3.58
C ALA A 17 -4.55 -8.81 4.97
N ASN A 18 -3.36 -8.29 5.24
CA ASN A 18 -3.03 -7.69 6.53
C ASN A 18 -3.87 -6.44 6.82
N ILE A 19 -4.03 -5.55 5.83
CA ILE A 19 -4.86 -4.34 6.01
C ILE A 19 -6.33 -4.70 6.24
N LEU A 20 -6.87 -5.70 5.53
CA LEU A 20 -8.25 -6.18 5.72
C LEU A 20 -8.45 -6.80 7.11
N MET A 21 -7.48 -7.53 7.64
CA MET A 21 -7.50 -8.05 9.01
C MET A 21 -7.47 -6.91 10.04
N VAL A 22 -6.66 -5.87 9.82
CA VAL A 22 -6.62 -4.68 10.69
C VAL A 22 -7.98 -3.99 10.69
N ARG A 23 -8.59 -3.77 9.51
CA ARG A 23 -9.94 -3.22 9.40
C ARG A 23 -10.95 -4.02 10.22
N TYR A 24 -10.96 -5.33 10.03
CA TYR A 24 -11.85 -6.23 10.76
C TYR A 24 -11.71 -6.08 12.30
N ASN A 25 -10.47 -5.95 12.80
CA ASN A 25 -10.22 -5.75 14.23
C ASN A 25 -10.81 -4.45 14.78
N TYR A 26 -10.87 -3.38 13.98
CA TYR A 26 -11.59 -2.14 14.35
C TYR A 26 -13.10 -2.37 14.37
N GLU A 27 -13.64 -2.98 13.32
CA GLU A 27 -15.08 -3.24 13.18
C GLU A 27 -15.63 -4.12 14.30
N GLU A 28 -14.91 -5.18 14.71
CA GLU A 28 -15.29 -6.02 15.86
C GLU A 28 -15.45 -5.24 17.17
N ARG A 29 -14.80 -4.11 17.31
CA ARG A 29 -14.88 -3.22 18.47
C ARG A 29 -15.87 -2.09 18.30
N GLY A 30 -16.64 -2.08 17.22
CA GLY A 30 -17.57 -1.00 16.90
C GLY A 30 -16.88 0.30 16.45
N GLN A 31 -15.61 0.22 16.06
CA GLN A 31 -14.82 1.34 15.56
C GLN A 31 -14.86 1.39 14.02
N TYR A 32 -14.77 2.58 13.45
CA TYR A 32 -14.79 2.76 12.02
C TYR A 32 -13.41 3.09 11.46
N ALA A 33 -12.84 2.12 10.76
CA ALA A 33 -11.63 2.30 9.98
C ALA A 33 -11.99 2.52 8.50
N VAL A 34 -11.68 3.70 7.98
CA VAL A 34 -11.88 4.04 6.56
C VAL A 34 -10.85 3.28 5.73
N LEU A 35 -11.31 2.51 4.75
CA LEU A 35 -10.42 1.77 3.84
C LEU A 35 -10.34 2.48 2.49
N LEU A 36 -9.12 2.84 2.10
CA LEU A 36 -8.84 3.66 0.93
C LEU A 36 -7.85 3.01 -0.02
N LYS A 37 -7.92 3.40 -1.29
CA LYS A 37 -6.94 3.05 -2.32
C LYS A 37 -6.72 4.23 -3.28
N PRO A 38 -5.53 4.36 -3.88
CA PRO A 38 -5.33 5.31 -4.97
C PRO A 38 -6.13 4.92 -6.22
N ARG A 39 -6.68 5.90 -6.92
CA ARG A 39 -7.45 5.68 -8.16
C ARG A 39 -6.66 4.96 -9.26
N THR A 40 -5.35 5.07 -9.23
CA THR A 40 -4.44 4.38 -10.16
C THR A 40 -4.52 2.85 -10.04
N ASP A 41 -4.95 2.32 -8.88
CA ASP A 41 -5.14 0.88 -8.69
C ASP A 41 -6.56 0.44 -9.03
N ASN A 42 -6.74 -0.14 -10.21
CA ASN A 42 -8.02 -0.68 -10.69
C ASN A 42 -8.02 -2.21 -10.89
N ARG A 43 -7.02 -2.92 -10.34
CA ARG A 43 -6.82 -4.37 -10.55
C ARG A 43 -7.94 -5.22 -9.98
N ASP A 44 -8.49 -4.82 -8.85
CA ASP A 44 -9.51 -5.58 -8.10
C ASP A 44 -10.94 -5.03 -8.31
N GLY A 45 -11.10 -4.03 -9.18
CA GLY A 45 -12.33 -3.27 -9.36
C GLY A 45 -12.20 -1.83 -8.86
N GLU A 46 -13.22 -1.00 -9.12
CA GLU A 46 -13.12 0.44 -8.84
C GLU A 46 -13.16 0.76 -7.34
N HIS A 47 -14.06 0.16 -6.59
CA HIS A 47 -14.27 0.46 -5.16
C HIS A 47 -14.10 -0.77 -4.27
N GLU A 48 -13.06 -1.54 -4.51
CA GLU A 48 -12.84 -2.79 -3.78
C GLU A 48 -11.34 -3.09 -3.62
N ILE A 49 -11.00 -3.68 -2.50
CA ILE A 49 -9.68 -4.28 -2.24
C ILE A 49 -9.87 -5.77 -2.04
N LYS A 50 -9.11 -6.57 -2.79
CA LYS A 50 -9.08 -8.04 -2.70
C LYS A 50 -7.71 -8.55 -2.33
N SER A 51 -7.68 -9.49 -1.43
CA SER A 51 -6.46 -10.25 -1.13
C SER A 51 -6.41 -11.54 -1.93
N ARG A 52 -5.21 -12.05 -2.19
CA ARG A 52 -5.02 -13.33 -2.87
C ARG A 52 -5.55 -14.55 -2.10
N ILE A 53 -5.84 -14.38 -0.82
CA ILE A 53 -6.41 -15.43 0.05
C ILE A 53 -7.93 -15.34 0.15
N GLY A 54 -8.59 -14.51 -0.67
CA GLY A 54 -10.04 -14.42 -0.77
C GLY A 54 -10.70 -13.45 0.21
N LEU A 55 -9.95 -12.68 1.01
CA LEU A 55 -10.52 -11.56 1.77
C LEU A 55 -10.79 -10.40 0.82
N GLU A 56 -11.94 -9.76 0.97
CA GLU A 56 -12.33 -8.58 0.19
C GLU A 56 -13.15 -7.61 1.03
N ALA A 57 -13.08 -6.33 0.68
CA ALA A 57 -13.88 -5.30 1.31
C ALA A 57 -14.05 -4.09 0.38
N PRO A 58 -15.17 -3.36 0.50
CA PRO A 58 -15.35 -2.09 -0.19
C PRO A 58 -14.31 -1.08 0.31
N ALA A 59 -13.78 -0.31 -0.64
CA ALA A 59 -12.79 0.74 -0.40
C ALA A 59 -13.15 1.98 -1.20
N GLU A 60 -12.70 3.14 -0.75
CA GLU A 60 -12.94 4.41 -1.41
C GLU A 60 -11.64 4.98 -1.98
N TYR A 61 -11.73 5.99 -2.83
CA TYR A 61 -10.56 6.62 -3.39
C TYR A 61 -9.97 7.66 -2.44
N VAL A 62 -8.65 7.68 -2.34
CA VAL A 62 -7.92 8.64 -1.47
C VAL A 62 -8.23 10.08 -1.86
N ASP A 63 -8.24 10.41 -3.15
CA ASP A 63 -8.51 11.77 -3.64
C ASP A 63 -9.91 12.27 -3.29
N GLU A 64 -10.93 11.40 -3.36
CA GLU A 64 -12.30 11.72 -2.95
C GLU A 64 -12.40 11.94 -1.44
N PHE A 65 -11.82 11.04 -0.67
CA PHE A 65 -11.75 11.17 0.78
C PHE A 65 -11.06 12.46 1.22
N LEU A 66 -9.87 12.76 0.70
CA LEU A 66 -9.11 13.97 1.08
C LEU A 66 -9.84 15.26 0.67
N LYS A 67 -10.57 15.25 -0.45
CA LYS A 67 -11.39 16.37 -0.86
C LYS A 67 -12.55 16.60 0.14
N GLU A 68 -13.31 15.56 0.47
CA GLU A 68 -14.45 15.67 1.41
C GLU A 68 -13.99 16.16 2.78
N ILE A 69 -12.92 15.61 3.34
CA ILE A 69 -12.44 16.03 4.65
C ILE A 69 -11.92 17.48 4.66
N SER A 70 -11.30 17.95 3.56
CA SER A 70 -10.84 19.34 3.46
C SER A 70 -12.00 20.35 3.51
N GLU A 71 -13.19 19.94 3.09
CA GLU A 71 -14.40 20.77 3.09
C GLU A 71 -15.17 20.69 4.42
N THR A 72 -15.06 19.58 5.15
CA THR A 72 -15.92 19.26 6.29
C THR A 72 -15.22 19.24 7.63
N TRP A 73 -13.92 18.95 7.67
CA TRP A 73 -13.18 18.82 8.92
C TRP A 73 -12.52 20.14 9.32
N SER A 74 -12.63 20.46 10.62
CA SER A 74 -11.88 21.54 11.24
C SER A 74 -11.30 21.09 12.57
N ALA A 75 -10.15 21.63 12.94
CA ALA A 75 -9.49 21.32 14.22
C ALA A 75 -10.35 21.64 15.45
N ASP A 76 -11.33 22.53 15.31
CA ASP A 76 -12.22 22.95 16.40
C ASP A 76 -13.42 22.02 16.60
N SER A 77 -13.69 21.10 15.67
CA SER A 77 -14.89 20.25 15.69
C SER A 77 -14.83 19.10 16.71
N GLY A 78 -13.67 18.69 17.12
CA GLY A 78 -13.43 17.65 18.15
C GLY A 78 -13.87 16.22 17.79
N GLU A 79 -14.64 16.03 16.73
CA GLU A 79 -15.09 14.72 16.26
C GLU A 79 -15.12 14.69 14.72
N TYR A 80 -14.31 13.81 14.15
CA TYR A 80 -14.10 13.73 12.69
C TYR A 80 -14.95 12.62 12.11
N ARG A 81 -15.88 12.97 11.22
CA ARG A 81 -16.84 12.05 10.63
C ARG A 81 -16.65 11.94 9.12
N TYR A 82 -16.80 10.73 8.63
CA TYR A 82 -16.88 10.42 7.21
C TYR A 82 -18.10 9.54 6.97
N HIS A 83 -18.95 9.91 6.01
CA HIS A 83 -20.25 9.28 5.81
C HIS A 83 -21.11 9.14 7.10
N GLY A 84 -21.06 10.16 7.95
CA GLY A 84 -21.81 10.21 9.22
C GLY A 84 -21.24 9.35 10.35
N LYS A 85 -20.18 8.59 10.13
CA LYS A 85 -19.49 7.76 11.14
C LYS A 85 -18.24 8.46 11.64
N LYS A 86 -17.99 8.37 12.95
CA LYS A 86 -16.72 8.82 13.53
C LYS A 86 -15.58 7.99 12.96
N VAL A 87 -14.52 8.66 12.51
CA VAL A 87 -13.32 7.99 11.97
C VAL A 87 -12.36 7.67 13.11
N ASP A 88 -12.04 6.39 13.29
CA ASP A 88 -11.11 5.91 14.33
C ASP A 88 -9.74 5.52 13.75
N ALA A 89 -9.66 5.23 12.46
CA ALA A 89 -8.42 4.99 11.72
C ALA A 89 -8.60 5.18 10.21
N ILE A 90 -7.50 5.42 9.51
CA ILE A 90 -7.44 5.46 8.05
C ILE A 90 -6.47 4.38 7.58
N LEU A 91 -6.92 3.52 6.69
CA LEU A 91 -6.20 2.39 6.14
C LEU A 91 -6.05 2.57 4.63
N ILE A 92 -4.83 2.55 4.10
CA ILE A 92 -4.57 2.80 2.68
C ILE A 92 -3.79 1.63 2.08
N ASP A 93 -4.37 0.93 1.11
CA ASP A 93 -3.64 -0.07 0.31
C ASP A 93 -3.02 0.58 -0.93
N GLU A 94 -2.00 -0.05 -1.49
CA GLU A 94 -1.22 0.39 -2.66
C GLU A 94 -0.69 1.85 -2.53
N ALA A 95 -0.32 2.24 -1.32
CA ALA A 95 0.10 3.59 -0.95
C ALA A 95 1.34 4.11 -1.72
N GLN A 96 2.07 3.25 -2.45
CA GLN A 96 3.14 3.68 -3.33
C GLN A 96 2.66 4.59 -4.47
N PHE A 97 1.38 4.54 -4.81
CA PHE A 97 0.78 5.35 -5.86
C PHE A 97 0.26 6.71 -5.38
N LEU A 98 0.38 6.99 -4.09
CA LEU A 98 0.10 8.33 -3.56
C LEU A 98 1.09 9.35 -4.12
N SER A 99 0.63 10.59 -4.26
CA SER A 99 1.53 11.72 -4.46
C SER A 99 2.21 12.11 -3.14
N PRO A 100 3.36 12.80 -3.16
CA PRO A 100 3.97 13.35 -1.95
C PRO A 100 3.02 14.27 -1.17
N GLU A 101 2.23 15.07 -1.87
CA GLU A 101 1.26 16.01 -1.29
C GLU A 101 0.12 15.30 -0.57
N GLU A 102 -0.37 14.18 -1.12
CA GLU A 102 -1.35 13.33 -0.43
C GLU A 102 -0.76 12.74 0.85
N VAL A 103 0.50 12.30 0.82
CA VAL A 103 1.20 11.78 2.01
C VAL A 103 1.37 12.89 3.06
N ASP A 104 1.70 14.12 2.67
CA ASP A 104 1.79 15.25 3.58
C ASP A 104 0.43 15.55 4.23
N THR A 105 -0.64 15.60 3.44
CA THR A 105 -2.00 15.79 3.98
C THR A 105 -2.40 14.67 4.97
N LEU A 106 -2.01 13.43 4.68
CA LEU A 106 -2.26 12.31 5.61
C LEU A 106 -1.47 12.45 6.91
N SER A 107 -0.25 13.01 6.85
CA SER A 107 0.52 13.31 8.09
C SER A 107 -0.14 14.43 8.92
N ASP A 108 -0.70 15.45 8.26
CA ASP A 108 -1.46 16.49 8.94
C ASP A 108 -2.69 15.92 9.66
N ILE A 109 -3.35 14.93 9.09
CA ILE A 109 -4.46 14.23 9.74
C ILE A 109 -3.99 13.55 11.03
N VAL A 110 -2.84 12.89 11.00
CA VAL A 110 -2.25 12.26 12.20
C VAL A 110 -1.95 13.30 13.27
N ASP A 111 -1.31 14.40 12.88
CA ASP A 111 -0.78 15.39 13.82
C ASP A 111 -1.87 16.29 14.42
N PHE A 112 -2.83 16.74 13.60
CA PHE A 112 -3.82 17.75 14.03
C PHE A 112 -5.17 17.14 14.39
N TYR A 113 -5.49 15.95 13.90
CA TYR A 113 -6.76 15.28 14.16
C TYR A 113 -6.63 14.04 15.04
N GLU A 114 -5.40 13.66 15.40
CA GLU A 114 -5.09 12.49 16.27
C GLU A 114 -5.69 11.18 15.74
N ILE A 115 -5.78 11.02 14.42
CA ILE A 115 -6.29 9.81 13.77
C ILE A 115 -5.11 9.01 13.19
N PRO A 116 -4.92 7.74 13.58
CA PRO A 116 -3.85 6.92 13.03
C PRO A 116 -4.07 6.60 11.54
N VAL A 117 -3.00 6.73 10.76
CA VAL A 117 -3.00 6.41 9.32
C VAL A 117 -2.03 5.27 9.05
N LEU A 118 -2.52 4.19 8.46
CA LEU A 118 -1.74 3.00 8.13
C LEU A 118 -1.66 2.82 6.62
N CYS A 119 -0.50 3.10 6.06
CA CYS A 119 -0.20 2.99 4.63
C CYS A 119 0.47 1.65 4.32
N TYR A 120 -0.12 0.85 3.43
CA TYR A 120 0.43 -0.40 2.94
C TYR A 120 0.83 -0.25 1.47
N GLY A 121 2.03 -0.70 1.11
CA GLY A 121 2.46 -0.52 -0.28
C GLY A 121 3.76 -1.22 -0.64
N LEU A 122 4.17 -1.05 -1.90
CA LEU A 122 5.48 -1.45 -2.39
C LEU A 122 6.50 -0.38 -2.02
N ARG A 123 7.69 -0.77 -1.57
CA ARG A 123 8.77 0.19 -1.38
C ARG A 123 9.31 0.72 -2.70
N ALA A 124 9.59 -0.18 -3.63
CA ALA A 124 10.27 0.13 -4.88
C ALA A 124 9.67 -0.61 -6.07
N ASP A 125 9.89 -0.06 -7.26
CA ASP A 125 9.49 -0.63 -8.54
C ASP A 125 10.39 -1.82 -8.97
N PHE A 126 10.15 -2.34 -10.17
CA PHE A 126 10.92 -3.43 -10.75
C PHE A 126 12.37 -3.06 -11.08
N ARG A 127 12.73 -1.78 -11.13
CA ARG A 127 14.10 -1.27 -11.31
C ARG A 127 14.78 -1.00 -9.96
N THR A 128 14.14 -1.36 -8.85
CA THR A 128 14.58 -1.08 -7.48
C THR A 128 14.63 0.42 -7.14
N ARG A 129 13.84 1.25 -7.82
CA ARG A 129 13.68 2.68 -7.53
C ARG A 129 12.44 2.91 -6.70
N LEU A 130 12.51 3.80 -5.73
CA LEU A 130 11.35 4.15 -4.91
C LEU A 130 10.25 4.76 -5.78
N PHE A 131 9.00 4.46 -5.42
CA PHE A 131 7.86 5.23 -5.92
C PHE A 131 7.80 6.58 -5.18
N PRO A 132 7.22 7.64 -5.80
CA PRO A 132 7.13 8.95 -5.14
C PRO A 132 6.44 8.91 -3.77
N GLY A 133 5.27 8.28 -3.68
CA GLY A 133 4.54 8.13 -2.41
C GLY A 133 5.33 7.31 -1.38
N SER A 134 5.97 6.21 -1.81
CA SER A 134 6.81 5.41 -0.91
C SER A 134 8.05 6.17 -0.44
N MET A 135 8.64 7.00 -1.29
CA MET A 135 9.77 7.85 -0.90
C MET A 135 9.34 8.83 0.20
N ARG A 136 8.21 9.50 0.00
CA ARG A 136 7.71 10.45 0.98
C ARG A 136 7.32 9.77 2.30
N LEU A 137 6.67 8.61 2.24
CA LEU A 137 6.36 7.81 3.44
C LEU A 137 7.63 7.35 4.18
N MET A 138 8.70 6.98 3.47
CA MET A 138 9.99 6.63 4.09
C MET A 138 10.67 7.83 4.78
N GLU A 139 10.39 9.06 4.34
CA GLU A 139 10.95 10.29 4.92
C GLU A 139 10.24 10.70 6.22
N ILE A 140 8.91 10.56 6.29
CA ILE A 140 8.12 11.19 7.36
C ILE A 140 7.29 10.24 8.23
N ALA A 141 7.16 8.95 7.88
CA ALA A 141 6.37 8.03 8.69
C ALA A 141 7.01 7.79 10.08
N ASP A 142 6.19 7.84 11.13
CA ASP A 142 6.63 7.56 12.51
C ASP A 142 7.08 6.12 12.72
N VAL A 143 6.44 5.20 11.98
CA VAL A 143 6.71 3.76 12.09
C VAL A 143 6.85 3.16 10.69
N ILE A 144 8.00 2.58 10.42
CA ILE A 144 8.31 1.93 9.15
C ILE A 144 8.55 0.45 9.41
N GLU A 145 7.67 -0.41 8.84
CA GLU A 145 7.71 -1.85 9.05
C GLU A 145 7.74 -2.59 7.72
N GLU A 146 8.48 -3.68 7.66
CA GLU A 146 8.43 -4.56 6.51
C GLU A 146 7.47 -5.73 6.74
N VAL A 147 6.60 -5.94 5.76
CA VAL A 147 5.80 -7.17 5.64
C VAL A 147 6.60 -8.15 4.77
N PRO A 148 7.26 -9.15 5.37
CA PRO A 148 8.23 -9.97 4.66
C PRO A 148 7.56 -10.96 3.71
N THR A 149 8.29 -11.32 2.65
CA THR A 149 7.97 -12.47 1.79
C THR A 149 9.25 -13.17 1.35
N VAL A 150 9.13 -14.33 0.73
CA VAL A 150 10.26 -15.19 0.40
C VAL A 150 10.50 -15.30 -1.10
N CYS A 151 11.75 -15.35 -1.49
CA CYS A 151 12.21 -15.76 -2.79
C CYS A 151 12.11 -17.30 -2.90
N TRP A 152 12.03 -17.84 -4.12
CA TRP A 152 12.00 -19.29 -4.35
C TRP A 152 13.16 -20.05 -3.67
N CYS A 153 14.26 -19.40 -3.37
CA CYS A 153 15.40 -20.00 -2.66
C CYS A 153 15.29 -19.97 -1.13
N GLY A 154 14.13 -19.56 -0.58
CA GLY A 154 13.91 -19.45 0.86
C GLY A 154 14.44 -18.17 1.52
N LYS A 155 15.24 -17.35 0.82
CA LYS A 155 15.72 -16.06 1.35
C LYS A 155 14.64 -14.99 1.24
N ARG A 156 14.73 -13.96 2.09
CA ARG A 156 13.86 -12.79 2.04
C ARG A 156 13.85 -12.17 0.64
N ALA A 157 12.66 -11.98 0.07
CA ALA A 157 12.47 -11.29 -1.20
C ALA A 157 12.31 -9.78 -0.98
N GLN A 158 13.05 -8.99 -1.74
CA GLN A 158 13.08 -7.53 -1.61
C GLN A 158 12.87 -6.81 -2.95
N CYS A 159 12.97 -7.54 -4.06
CA CYS A 159 12.89 -6.98 -5.40
C CYS A 159 11.59 -7.42 -6.06
N ASN A 160 10.81 -6.44 -6.51
CA ASN A 160 9.64 -6.66 -7.36
C ASN A 160 10.15 -6.86 -8.79
N THR A 161 10.27 -8.09 -9.24
CA THR A 161 10.92 -8.39 -10.51
C THR A 161 9.88 -8.55 -11.60
N ARG A 162 9.88 -7.61 -12.55
CA ARG A 162 9.08 -7.72 -13.77
C ARG A 162 9.76 -8.66 -14.75
N TYR A 163 9.00 -9.54 -15.40
CA TYR A 163 9.54 -10.39 -16.43
C TYR A 163 8.57 -10.57 -17.60
N ALA A 164 9.15 -10.72 -18.78
CA ALA A 164 8.45 -11.08 -20.02
C ALA A 164 9.27 -12.13 -20.76
N ASN A 165 8.62 -13.09 -21.41
CA ASN A 165 9.29 -14.16 -22.16
C ASN A 165 10.42 -14.84 -21.35
N ARG A 166 10.18 -15.12 -20.07
CA ARG A 166 11.14 -15.74 -19.13
C ARG A 166 12.44 -14.93 -18.91
N LYS A 167 12.44 -13.64 -19.23
CA LYS A 167 13.59 -12.74 -18.99
C LYS A 167 13.17 -11.57 -18.11
N ILE A 168 14.09 -11.12 -17.24
CA ILE A 168 13.87 -9.96 -16.42
C ILE A 168 13.84 -8.70 -17.29
N VAL A 169 12.80 -7.90 -17.10
CA VAL A 169 12.66 -6.56 -17.67
C VAL A 169 13.34 -5.57 -16.73
N ARG A 170 14.26 -4.75 -17.25
CA ARG A 170 15.02 -3.78 -16.45
C ARG A 170 14.76 -2.33 -16.83
N GLU A 171 14.07 -2.10 -17.94
CA GLU A 171 13.75 -0.79 -18.48
C GLU A 171 12.26 -0.69 -18.79
N GLY A 172 11.75 0.54 -18.86
CA GLY A 172 10.35 0.81 -19.17
C GLY A 172 9.66 1.70 -18.14
N ALA A 173 8.38 1.98 -18.34
CA ALA A 173 7.57 2.78 -17.42
C ALA A 173 7.49 2.14 -16.03
N GLN A 174 7.46 2.98 -15.00
CA GLN A 174 7.39 2.53 -13.60
C GLN A 174 6.08 1.76 -13.35
N ILE A 175 4.98 2.28 -13.85
CA ILE A 175 3.66 1.66 -13.82
C ILE A 175 3.37 1.12 -15.22
N PHE A 176 3.02 -0.15 -15.32
CA PHE A 176 2.59 -0.77 -16.56
C PHE A 176 1.33 -1.59 -16.31
N LEU A 177 0.23 -1.16 -16.90
CA LEU A 177 -1.08 -1.82 -16.84
C LEU A 177 -1.29 -2.71 -18.07
N GLY A 178 -0.37 -3.66 -18.31
CA GLY A 178 -0.39 -4.50 -19.52
C GLY A 178 -0.42 -6.00 -19.22
N SER A 179 -1.14 -6.75 -20.06
CA SER A 179 -1.54 -8.15 -19.83
C SER A 179 -0.46 -9.22 -20.02
N ASN A 180 0.69 -8.89 -20.59
CA ASN A 180 1.72 -9.90 -20.96
C ASN A 180 2.95 -9.89 -20.04
N GLU A 181 2.98 -9.05 -19.03
CA GLU A 181 4.08 -8.96 -18.09
C GLU A 181 3.66 -9.52 -16.75
N SER A 182 4.55 -10.30 -16.17
CA SER A 182 4.34 -10.91 -14.86
C SER A 182 5.38 -10.40 -13.88
N TYR A 183 5.07 -10.51 -12.60
CA TYR A 183 5.94 -10.10 -11.53
C TYR A 183 6.23 -11.27 -10.59
N VAL A 184 7.47 -11.35 -10.13
CA VAL A 184 7.91 -12.29 -9.09
C VAL A 184 8.74 -11.57 -8.04
N ALA A 185 8.55 -11.94 -6.78
CA ALA A 185 9.35 -11.41 -5.69
C ALA A 185 10.66 -12.20 -5.56
N LEU A 186 11.79 -11.53 -5.72
CA LEU A 186 13.11 -12.15 -5.65
C LEU A 186 13.99 -11.53 -4.55
N CYS A 187 14.93 -12.33 -4.03
CA CYS A 187 16.04 -11.80 -3.28
C CYS A 187 16.99 -11.01 -4.21
N ARG A 188 17.73 -10.07 -3.65
CA ARG A 188 18.62 -9.20 -4.44
C ARG A 188 19.65 -9.95 -5.29
N LYS A 189 20.13 -11.12 -4.82
CA LYS A 189 21.07 -11.96 -5.57
C LYS A 189 20.40 -12.46 -6.87
N HIS A 190 19.27 -13.15 -6.79
CA HIS A 190 18.59 -13.72 -7.95
C HIS A 190 18.05 -12.64 -8.90
N TYR A 191 17.62 -11.49 -8.36
CA TYR A 191 17.30 -10.32 -9.19
C TYR A 191 18.50 -9.89 -10.06
N LYS A 192 19.72 -9.80 -9.48
CA LYS A 192 20.94 -9.41 -10.20
C LYS A 192 21.37 -10.48 -11.23
N GLU A 193 21.29 -11.75 -10.85
CA GLU A 193 21.67 -12.88 -11.68
C GLU A 193 20.66 -13.18 -12.80
N GLY A 194 19.45 -12.62 -12.75
CA GLY A 194 18.40 -12.88 -13.73
C GLY A 194 17.68 -14.22 -13.53
N LYS A 195 17.81 -14.86 -12.36
CA LYS A 195 17.23 -16.17 -12.07
C LYS A 195 15.82 -16.02 -11.50
N LEU A 196 14.81 -16.21 -12.35
CA LEU A 196 13.39 -16.05 -11.99
C LEU A 196 12.86 -17.18 -11.13
N TRP A 197 13.27 -18.42 -11.42
CA TRP A 197 12.81 -19.65 -10.75
C TRP A 197 13.98 -20.57 -10.44
N LYS A 198 13.73 -21.55 -9.58
CA LYS A 198 14.60 -22.71 -9.46
C LYS A 198 14.54 -23.46 -10.80
N GLU A 199 15.70 -23.69 -11.40
CA GLU A 199 15.78 -24.58 -12.56
C GLU A 199 15.39 -25.98 -12.08
N ASP A 200 14.47 -26.62 -12.79
CA ASP A 200 14.17 -28.01 -12.55
C ASP A 200 15.46 -28.81 -12.87
N GLU A 201 15.96 -29.54 -11.87
CA GLU A 201 17.10 -30.44 -12.02
C GLU A 201 16.75 -31.63 -12.91
#